data_f693d7f501f31213f2ad73057028d4ba
#
_entry.id   f693d7f501f31213f2ad73057028d4ba
#
_cell.length_a   1.000
_cell.length_b   1.000
_cell.length_c   1.000
_cell.angle_alpha   90.00
_cell.angle_beta   90.00
_cell.angle_gamma   90.00
#
_symmetry.space_group_name_H-M   'P 1'
#
loop_
_entity.id
_entity.type
_entity.pdbx_description
1 polymer ?
#
loop_
_entity_poly.entity_id
_entity_poly.type
_entity_poly.pdbx_seq_one_letter_code
_entity_poly.pdbx_strand_id
1 'polypeptide(L)'
;VVSLFDLGQVVATPGALEVLAPEEPIALLLRHQSGDWGEVDAHDRRENELSVREGFRILSSYMAASGEKVWLITEADRSSTCILLPNEY
;
A
#
# COMPACT_ATOMS: atom_id res chain seq x y z
N VAL A 1 -15.37 -6.45 4.82
CA VAL A 1 -14.04 -6.22 4.22
C VAL A 1 -13.14 -7.41 4.57
N VAL A 2 -12.54 -8.01 3.55
CA VAL A 2 -11.61 -9.10 3.74
C VAL A 2 -10.22 -8.53 4.01
N SER A 3 -9.59 -9.03 5.08
CA SER A 3 -8.24 -8.66 5.45
C SER A 3 -7.33 -9.84 5.12
N LEU A 4 -6.48 -9.69 4.10
CA LEU A 4 -5.61 -10.78 3.64
C LEU A 4 -4.31 -10.87 4.44
N PHE A 5 -3.93 -9.80 5.14
CA PHE A 5 -2.70 -9.75 5.94
C PHE A 5 -2.79 -8.60 6.94
N ASP A 6 -1.93 -8.65 7.96
CA ASP A 6 -1.86 -7.60 8.97
C ASP A 6 -1.04 -6.43 8.44
N LEU A 7 -1.46 -5.20 8.78
CA LEU A 7 -0.75 -3.99 8.39
C LEU A 7 0.40 -3.65 9.35
N GLY A 8 0.32 -4.12 10.58
CA GLY A 8 1.26 -3.73 11.62
C GLY A 8 1.12 -2.25 11.95
N GLN A 9 2.23 -1.60 12.28
CA GLN A 9 2.23 -0.18 12.56
C GLN A 9 2.16 0.59 11.25
N VAL A 10 1.15 1.47 11.12
CA VAL A 10 0.98 2.28 9.92
C VAL A 10 1.74 3.58 10.08
N VAL A 11 2.60 3.90 9.12
CA VAL A 11 3.35 5.15 9.08
C VAL A 11 3.19 5.78 7.71
N ALA A 12 3.40 7.09 7.62
CA ALA A 12 3.30 7.82 6.36
C ALA A 12 4.38 8.88 6.32
N THR A 13 4.94 9.10 5.12
CA THR A 13 5.93 10.16 4.93
C THR A 13 5.24 11.53 4.90
N PRO A 14 5.95 12.61 5.23
CA PRO A 14 5.38 13.94 5.07
C PRO A 14 4.91 14.23 3.64
N GLY A 15 5.65 13.77 2.63
CA GLY A 15 5.25 13.98 1.24
C GLY A 15 3.94 13.30 0.90
N ALA A 16 3.74 12.07 1.37
CA ALA A 16 2.48 11.37 1.15
C ALA A 16 1.33 12.10 1.84
N LEU A 17 1.54 12.58 3.06
CA LEU A 17 0.49 13.30 3.79
C LEU A 17 0.12 14.62 3.11
N GLU A 18 1.07 15.27 2.44
CA GLU A 18 0.79 16.50 1.72
C GLU A 18 -0.12 16.32 0.51
N VAL A 19 -0.01 15.18 -0.18
CA VAL A 19 -0.77 14.94 -1.41
C VAL A 19 -2.10 14.22 -1.16
N LEU A 20 -2.30 13.64 0.03
CA LEU A 20 -3.51 12.89 0.34
C LEU A 20 -4.51 13.75 1.09
N ALA A 21 -5.79 13.65 0.70
CA ALA A 21 -6.87 14.23 1.48
C ALA A 21 -7.00 13.43 2.81
N PRO A 22 -7.55 14.05 3.88
CA PRO A 22 -7.59 13.40 5.20
C PRO A 22 -8.23 12.01 5.21
N GLU A 23 -9.21 11.75 4.35
CA GLU A 23 -9.92 10.48 4.29
C GLU A 23 -9.24 9.42 3.42
N GLU A 24 -8.26 9.81 2.58
CA GLU A 24 -7.65 8.89 1.64
C GLU A 24 -6.80 7.80 2.28
N PRO A 25 -5.98 8.08 3.32
CA PRO A 25 -5.14 7.03 3.90
C PRO A 25 -5.91 5.78 4.32
N ILE A 26 -7.03 5.95 5.02
CA ILE A 26 -7.83 4.81 5.47
C ILE A 26 -8.41 4.06 4.28
N ALA A 27 -8.92 4.77 3.28
CA ALA A 27 -9.49 4.15 2.09
C ALA A 27 -8.43 3.33 1.34
N LEU A 28 -7.22 3.86 1.19
CA LEU A 28 -6.14 3.16 0.50
C LEU A 28 -5.65 1.96 1.30
N LEU A 29 -5.58 2.08 2.64
CA LEU A 29 -5.18 0.96 3.50
C LEU A 29 -6.17 -0.19 3.39
N LEU A 30 -7.47 0.09 3.33
CA LEU A 30 -8.50 -0.94 3.17
C LEU A 30 -8.37 -1.63 1.81
N ARG A 31 -8.12 -0.89 0.74
CA ARG A 31 -7.89 -1.46 -0.58
C ARG A 31 -6.68 -2.37 -0.58
N HIS A 32 -5.58 -1.89 -0.02
CA HIS A 32 -4.32 -2.63 0.08
C HIS A 32 -4.52 -3.95 0.81
N GLN A 33 -5.17 -3.90 1.97
CA GLN A 33 -5.37 -5.07 2.82
C GLN A 33 -6.35 -6.09 2.22
N SER A 34 -7.23 -5.65 1.33
CA SER A 34 -8.22 -6.52 0.69
C SER A 34 -7.73 -7.13 -0.63
N GLY A 35 -6.53 -6.79 -1.07
CA GLY A 35 -5.98 -7.33 -2.31
C GLY A 35 -6.25 -6.50 -3.55
N ASP A 36 -6.70 -5.26 -3.38
CA ASP A 36 -6.84 -4.30 -4.48
C ASP A 36 -5.53 -3.52 -4.57
N TRP A 37 -4.61 -4.02 -5.37
CA TRP A 37 -3.23 -3.50 -5.44
C TRP A 37 -3.12 -2.18 -6.22
N GLY A 38 -4.23 -1.73 -6.82
CA GLY A 38 -4.23 -0.48 -7.58
C GLY A 38 -3.55 -0.62 -8.93
N GLU A 39 -2.70 0.36 -9.24
CA GLU A 39 -2.06 0.44 -10.56
C GLU A 39 -0.73 -0.32 -10.59
N VAL A 40 -0.81 -1.64 -10.53
CA VAL A 40 0.34 -2.51 -10.69
C VAL A 40 0.12 -3.39 -11.92
N ASP A 41 1.21 -3.85 -12.57
CA ASP A 41 1.07 -4.71 -13.73
C ASP A 41 0.75 -6.15 -13.31
N ALA A 42 0.55 -7.03 -14.31
CA ALA A 42 0.18 -8.41 -14.03
C ALA A 42 1.28 -9.17 -13.27
N HIS A 43 2.55 -8.87 -13.56
CA HIS A 43 3.66 -9.49 -12.85
C HIS A 43 3.64 -9.10 -11.37
N ASP A 44 3.53 -7.81 -11.08
CA ASP A 44 3.52 -7.31 -9.70
C ASP A 44 2.28 -7.80 -8.94
N ARG A 45 1.15 -7.92 -9.63
CA ARG A 45 -0.07 -8.47 -9.00
C ARG A 45 0.18 -9.90 -8.54
N ARG A 46 0.78 -10.74 -9.40
CA ARG A 46 1.09 -12.12 -9.03
C ARG A 46 2.10 -12.18 -7.90
N GLU A 47 3.09 -11.29 -7.91
CA GLU A 47 4.07 -11.21 -6.83
C GLU A 47 3.41 -10.87 -5.50
N ASN A 48 2.46 -9.93 -5.50
CA ASN A 48 1.74 -9.57 -4.29
C ASN A 48 0.90 -10.74 -3.78
N GLU A 49 0.24 -11.46 -4.67
CA GLU A 49 -0.57 -12.61 -4.27
C GLU A 49 0.28 -13.73 -3.68
N LEU A 50 1.46 -13.95 -4.25
CA LEU A 50 2.44 -14.87 -3.69
C LEU A 50 2.90 -14.39 -2.31
N SER A 51 3.17 -13.09 -2.19
CA SER A 51 3.65 -12.48 -0.94
C SER A 51 2.65 -12.62 0.19
N VAL A 52 1.34 -12.54 -0.11
CA VAL A 52 0.30 -12.76 0.89
C VAL A 52 0.42 -14.16 1.48
N ARG A 53 0.65 -15.17 0.63
CA ARG A 53 0.74 -16.56 1.07
C ARG A 53 2.08 -16.90 1.72
N GLU A 54 3.17 -16.37 1.17
CA GLU A 54 4.52 -16.79 1.53
C GLU A 54 5.23 -15.86 2.52
N GLY A 55 4.63 -14.72 2.83
CA GLY A 55 5.22 -13.81 3.81
C GLY A 55 6.34 -12.94 3.27
N PHE A 56 6.18 -12.43 2.05
CA PHE A 56 7.10 -11.47 1.47
C PHE A 56 6.50 -10.08 1.51
N ARG A 57 7.31 -9.06 1.16
CA ARG A 57 6.88 -7.66 1.12
C ARG A 57 5.78 -7.47 0.08
N ILE A 58 4.80 -6.62 0.40
CA ILE A 58 3.66 -6.32 -0.47
C ILE A 58 3.70 -4.84 -0.84
N LEU A 59 3.53 -4.53 -2.14
CA LEU A 59 3.53 -3.15 -2.63
C LEU A 59 2.28 -2.89 -3.46
N SER A 60 1.51 -1.87 -3.06
CA SER A 60 0.39 -1.35 -3.85
C SER A 60 0.72 0.03 -4.38
N SER A 61 0.12 0.39 -5.50
CA SER A 61 0.31 1.69 -6.14
C SER A 61 -1.05 2.30 -6.47
N TYR A 62 -1.31 3.49 -5.94
CA TYR A 62 -2.61 4.16 -6.14
C TYR A 62 -2.40 5.57 -6.64
N MET A 63 -3.42 6.08 -7.33
CA MET A 63 -3.46 7.49 -7.72
C MET A 63 -4.31 8.24 -6.69
N ALA A 64 -3.71 9.23 -6.02
CA ALA A 64 -4.44 10.07 -5.10
C ALA A 64 -5.37 11.01 -5.87
N ALA A 65 -6.37 11.57 -5.19
CA ALA A 65 -7.28 12.52 -5.80
C ALA A 65 -6.55 13.75 -6.34
N SER A 66 -5.40 14.08 -5.76
CA SER A 66 -4.56 15.18 -6.23
C SER A 66 -3.90 14.91 -7.59
N GLY A 67 -3.92 13.67 -8.08
CA GLY A 67 -3.22 13.26 -9.28
C GLY A 67 -1.81 12.74 -9.04
N GLU A 68 -1.38 12.70 -7.79
CA GLU A 68 -0.05 12.18 -7.42
C GLU A 68 -0.15 10.68 -7.14
N LYS A 69 0.88 9.95 -7.57
CA LYS A 69 0.94 8.51 -7.28
C LYS A 69 1.50 8.30 -5.87
N VAL A 70 0.89 7.38 -5.14
CA VAL A 70 1.39 6.97 -3.81
C VAL A 70 1.55 5.46 -3.76
N TRP A 71 2.51 5.00 -2.97
CA TRP A 71 2.75 3.58 -2.74
C TRP A 71 2.41 3.22 -1.31
N LEU A 72 1.92 2.00 -1.12
CA LEU A 72 1.76 1.38 0.20
C LEU A 72 2.63 0.13 0.23
N ILE A 73 3.56 0.07 1.17
CA ILE A 73 4.46 -1.06 1.31
C ILE A 73 4.30 -1.68 2.68
N THR A 74 3.95 -2.98 2.74
CA THR A 74 3.90 -3.74 3.98
C THR A 74 5.12 -4.63 4.03
N GLU A 75 5.85 -4.60 5.16
CA GLU A 75 7.04 -5.39 5.34
C GLU A 75 6.73 -6.89 5.40
N ALA A 76 7.73 -7.70 5.06
CA ALA A 76 7.55 -9.15 4.98
C ALA A 76 7.03 -9.76 6.28
N ASP A 77 7.52 -9.28 7.42
CA ASP A 77 7.11 -9.78 8.73
C ASP A 77 5.81 -9.15 9.24
N ARG A 78 5.18 -8.30 8.43
CA ARG A 78 3.94 -7.58 8.76
C ARG A 78 4.10 -6.65 9.96
N SER A 79 5.31 -6.17 10.22
CA SER A 79 5.58 -5.28 11.35
C SER A 79 5.10 -3.86 11.08
N SER A 80 5.07 -3.44 9.82
CA SER A 80 4.66 -2.07 9.48
C SER A 80 4.19 -1.97 8.03
N THR A 81 3.36 -0.95 7.79
CA THR A 81 2.94 -0.53 6.46
C THR A 81 3.24 0.95 6.33
N CYS A 82 3.96 1.32 5.27
CA CYS A 82 4.34 2.72 5.02
C CYS A 82 3.60 3.25 3.79
N ILE A 83 3.05 4.46 3.93
CA ILE A 83 2.48 5.22 2.82
C ILE A 83 3.51 6.25 2.42
N LEU A 84 3.95 6.21 1.16
CA LEU A 84 5.03 7.08 0.69
C LEU A 84 4.86 7.43 -0.78
N LEU A 85 5.56 8.47 -1.22
CA LEU A 85 5.65 8.78 -2.64
C LEU A 85 6.74 7.90 -3.27
N PRO A 86 6.60 7.54 -4.57
CA PRO A 86 7.62 6.70 -5.22
C PRO A 86 9.04 7.27 -5.13
N ASN A 87 9.18 8.61 -5.18
CA ASN A 87 10.50 9.24 -5.09
C ASN A 87 11.07 9.31 -3.68
N GLU A 88 10.31 8.85 -2.69
CA GLU A 88 10.77 8.78 -1.31
C GLU A 88 11.26 7.39 -0.93
N TYR A 89 11.15 6.47 -1.87
CA TYR A 89 11.53 5.08 -1.61
C TYR A 89 13.05 4.88 -1.51
#